data_8543cf22157a349f106458a8c8a8986d
#
_entry.id   8543cf22157a349f106458a8c8a8986d
#
_cell.length_a   1.000
_cell.length_b   1.000
_cell.length_c   1.000
_cell.angle_alpha   90.00
_cell.angle_beta   90.00
_cell.angle_gamma   90.00
#
_symmetry.space_group_name_H-M   'P 1'
#
loop_
_entity.id
_entity.type
_entity.pdbx_description
1 polymer ?
#
loop_
_entity_poly.entity_id
_entity_poly.type
_entity_poly.pdbx_seq_one_letter_code
_entity_poly.pdbx_strand_id
1 'polypeptide(L)' 'MCQNLKRTSGFNLHHWSYNEEHYKDVIKLTIEDHYKIHRYIIYDQERKMYRNLKGILLDTKQSHIDLLNELI' A
#
# COMPACT_ATOMS: atom_id res chain seq x y z
N MET A 1 8.17 0.36 -6.37
CA MET A 1 8.12 0.41 -4.91
C MET A 1 7.51 -0.81 -4.30
N CYS A 2 6.26 -1.14 -4.59
CA CYS A 2 5.72 -2.41 -4.12
C CYS A 2 6.26 -3.54 -4.98
N GLN A 3 6.47 -4.70 -4.35
CA GLN A 3 6.92 -5.86 -5.09
C GLN A 3 5.78 -6.48 -5.87
N ASN A 4 6.01 -6.70 -7.14
CA ASN A 4 5.09 -7.45 -7.97
C ASN A 4 5.51 -8.91 -7.93
N LEU A 5 4.62 -9.76 -7.47
CA LEU A 5 4.82 -11.18 -7.62
C LEU A 5 4.70 -11.52 -9.10
N LYS A 6 5.56 -12.38 -9.57
CA LYS A 6 5.45 -12.85 -10.94
C LYS A 6 4.04 -13.33 -11.17
N ARG A 7 3.44 -12.93 -12.22
CA ARG A 7 2.05 -13.10 -12.60
C ARG A 7 1.39 -14.44 -12.32
N THR A 8 2.04 -15.31 -11.60
CA THR A 8 1.54 -16.64 -11.34
C THR A 8 0.27 -16.66 -10.51
N SER A 9 0.07 -15.66 -9.66
CA SER A 9 -1.07 -15.65 -8.73
C SER A 9 -2.11 -14.59 -9.03
N GLY A 10 -1.78 -13.59 -9.86
CA GLY A 10 -2.66 -12.45 -10.08
C GLY A 10 -2.76 -11.50 -8.88
N PHE A 11 -1.85 -11.60 -7.95
CA PHE A 11 -1.81 -10.76 -6.76
C PHE A 11 -0.47 -10.06 -6.63
N ASN A 12 -0.47 -8.91 -5.95
CA ASN A 12 0.72 -8.19 -5.58
C ASN A 12 0.78 -8.03 -4.07
N LEU A 13 2.00 -7.92 -3.54
CA LEU A 13 2.20 -7.60 -2.14
C LEU A 13 2.39 -6.09 -2.01
N HIS A 14 1.50 -5.45 -1.28
CA HIS A 14 1.54 -4.00 -1.06
C HIS A 14 2.15 -3.72 0.30
N HIS A 15 3.24 -2.96 0.31
CA HIS A 15 3.87 -2.51 1.55
C HIS A 15 3.17 -1.26 2.03
N TRP A 16 2.63 -1.29 3.25
CA TRP A 16 2.08 -0.07 3.87
C TRP A 16 3.19 0.75 4.55
N SER A 17 4.34 0.13 4.79
CA SER A 17 5.50 0.78 5.37
C SER A 17 6.75 0.08 4.89
N TYR A 18 7.80 0.87 4.62
CA TYR A 18 9.11 0.34 4.24
C TYR A 18 10.10 0.40 5.38
N ASN A 19 9.65 0.73 6.59
CA ASN A 19 10.49 0.67 7.78
C ASN A 19 10.84 -0.76 8.10
N GLU A 20 12.05 -0.98 8.60
CA GLU A 20 12.57 -2.32 8.84
C GLU A 20 11.65 -3.16 9.71
N GLU A 21 11.09 -2.57 10.73
CA GLU A 21 10.19 -3.25 11.67
C GLU A 21 8.85 -3.64 11.05
N HIS A 22 8.47 -3.01 9.93
CA HIS A 22 7.19 -3.26 9.27
C HIS A 22 7.35 -3.89 7.89
N TYR A 23 8.56 -4.04 7.41
CA TYR A 23 8.83 -4.40 6.02
C TYR A 23 8.17 -5.71 5.60
N LYS A 24 8.05 -6.66 6.51
CA LYS A 24 7.46 -7.96 6.21
C LYS A 24 5.95 -8.00 6.37
N ASP A 25 5.36 -6.97 6.92
CA ASP A 25 3.92 -6.88 7.11
C ASP A 25 3.29 -6.24 5.88
N VAL A 26 2.79 -7.06 4.99
CA VAL A 26 2.28 -6.61 3.69
C VAL A 26 0.81 -6.97 3.54
N ILE A 27 0.17 -6.28 2.59
CA ILE A 27 -1.23 -6.51 2.24
C ILE A 27 -1.27 -7.19 0.88
N LYS A 28 -1.93 -8.33 0.79
CA LYS A 28 -2.09 -9.04 -0.46
C LYS A 28 -3.29 -8.44 -1.21
N LEU A 29 -3.03 -7.87 -2.37
CA LEU A 29 -4.05 -7.24 -3.19
C LEU A 29 -4.07 -7.85 -4.58
N THR A 30 -5.24 -7.81 -5.23
CA THR A 30 -5.28 -8.10 -6.65
C THR A 30 -4.50 -7.04 -7.40
N ILE A 31 -4.07 -7.35 -8.62
CA ILE A 31 -3.32 -6.39 -9.43
C ILE A 31 -4.15 -5.13 -9.65
N GLU A 32 -5.45 -5.27 -9.89
CA GLU A 32 -6.33 -4.13 -10.09
C GLU A 32 -6.44 -3.25 -8.84
N ASP A 33 -6.63 -3.87 -7.68
CA ASP A 33 -6.73 -3.14 -6.43
C ASP A 33 -5.42 -2.44 -6.08
N HIS A 34 -4.29 -3.08 -6.38
CA HIS A 34 -2.98 -2.50 -6.14
C HIS A 34 -2.78 -1.23 -6.98
N TYR A 35 -3.12 -1.27 -8.26
CA TYR A 35 -3.07 -0.08 -9.10
C TYR A 35 -4.06 0.98 -8.63
N LYS A 36 -5.23 0.57 -8.20
CA LYS A 36 -6.26 1.50 -7.75
C LYS A 36 -5.77 2.27 -6.51
N ILE A 37 -5.26 1.56 -5.51
CA ILE A 37 -4.84 2.23 -4.28
C ILE A 37 -3.67 3.19 -4.54
N HIS A 38 -2.75 2.83 -5.45
CA HIS A 38 -1.60 3.68 -5.75
C HIS A 38 -1.96 5.01 -6.41
N ARG A 39 -3.15 5.13 -6.97
CA ARG A 39 -3.64 6.40 -7.51
C ARG A 39 -4.04 7.39 -6.42
N TYR A 40 -4.25 6.90 -5.21
CA TYR A 40 -4.80 7.70 -4.11
C TYR A 40 -3.84 7.83 -2.94
N ILE A 41 -2.58 7.43 -3.14
CA ILE A 41 -1.56 7.54 -2.09
C ILE A 41 -0.31 8.20 -2.65
N ILE A 42 0.43 8.88 -1.76
CA ILE A 42 1.68 9.56 -2.08
C ILE A 42 2.74 9.04 -1.13
N TYR A 43 3.90 8.68 -1.68
CA TYR A 43 4.98 8.14 -0.87
C TYR A 43 5.70 9.24 -0.09
N ASP A 44 5.86 9.04 1.21
CA ASP A 44 6.63 9.91 2.09
C ASP A 44 7.99 9.26 2.34
N GLN A 45 9.03 9.78 1.68
CA GLN A 45 10.38 9.21 1.78
C GLN A 45 10.98 9.33 3.17
N GLU A 46 10.66 10.37 3.89
CA GLU A 46 11.22 10.59 5.22
C GLU A 46 10.75 9.55 6.21
N ARG A 47 9.48 9.18 6.12
CA ARG A 47 8.88 8.21 7.03
C ARG A 47 8.82 6.80 6.46
N LYS A 48 9.13 6.67 5.16
CA LYS A 48 9.05 5.39 4.43
C LYS A 48 7.66 4.78 4.51
N MET A 49 6.66 5.63 4.43
CA MET A 49 5.24 5.29 4.47
C MET A 49 4.51 6.07 3.41
N TYR A 50 3.21 5.87 3.32
CA TYR A 50 2.38 6.58 2.36
C TYR A 50 1.47 7.58 3.06
N ARG A 51 1.08 8.63 2.32
CA ARG A 51 0.06 9.58 2.72
C ARG A 51 -1.11 9.47 1.74
N ASN A 52 -2.32 9.77 2.22
CA ASN A 52 -3.44 9.90 1.30
C ASN A 52 -3.34 11.23 0.55
N LEU A 53 -4.28 11.50 -0.36
CA LEU A 53 -4.24 12.73 -1.15
C LEU A 53 -4.49 13.99 -0.33
N LYS A 54 -5.00 13.85 0.89
CA LYS A 54 -5.18 14.95 1.83
C LYS A 54 -3.93 15.22 2.67
N GLY A 55 -2.89 14.42 2.48
CA GLY A 55 -1.64 14.58 3.21
C GLY A 55 -1.60 13.87 4.57
N ILE A 56 -2.61 13.08 4.87
CA ILE A 56 -2.67 12.34 6.15
C ILE A 56 -1.82 11.08 6.04
N LEU A 57 -0.93 10.88 7.00
CA LEU A 57 -0.03 9.73 7.01
C LEU A 57 -0.82 8.43 7.23
N LEU A 58 -0.60 7.47 6.35
CA LEU A 58 -1.21 6.15 6.46
C LEU A 58 -0.19 5.22 7.14
N ASP A 59 -0.13 5.31 8.46
CA ASP A 59 0.92 4.68 9.25
C ASP A 59 0.55 3.32 9.83
N THR A 60 -0.56 2.74 9.38
CA THR A 60 -0.97 1.41 9.81
C THR A 60 -1.47 0.61 8.61
N LYS A 61 -1.41 -0.71 8.75
CA LYS A 61 -1.98 -1.60 7.76
C LYS A 61 -3.48 -1.35 7.58
N GLN A 62 -4.17 -1.11 8.70
CA GLN A 62 -5.61 -0.87 8.68
C GLN A 62 -5.97 0.40 7.91
N SER A 63 -5.14 1.43 7.98
CA SER A 63 -5.41 2.68 7.25
C SER A 63 -5.45 2.45 5.74
N HIS A 64 -4.58 1.59 5.22
CA HIS A 64 -4.60 1.22 3.81
C HIS A 64 -5.83 0.38 3.46
N ILE A 65 -6.21 -0.53 4.32
CA ILE A 65 -7.40 -1.37 4.11
C ILE A 65 -8.65 -0.48 4.10
N ASP A 66 -8.73 0.47 5.02
CA ASP A 66 -9.87 1.39 5.09
C ASP A 66 -9.95 2.25 3.84
N LEU A 67 -8.82 2.76 3.37
CA LEU A 67 -8.78 3.53 2.13
C LEU A 67 -9.26 2.69 0.95
N LEU A 68 -8.78 1.47 0.84
CA LEU A 68 -9.18 0.58 -0.25
C LEU A 68 -10.69 0.32 -0.22
N ASN A 69 -11.26 0.12 0.96
CA ASN A 69 -12.69 -0.07 1.10
C ASN A 69 -13.49 1.16 0.67
N GLU A 70 -12.97 2.36 0.88
CA GLU A 70 -13.61 3.57 0.41
C GLU A 70 -13.61 3.68 -1.12
N LEU A 71 -12.62 3.09 -1.77
CA LEU A 71 -12.48 3.15 -3.22
C LEU A 71 -13.35 2.13 -3.96
N ILE A 72 -13.87 1.18 -3.26
CA ILE A 72 -14.76 0.15 -3.79
C ILE A 72 -16.21 0.55 -3.51
#